data_f8bedfa4f85cb8758248e1dc885fc2bc
#
_entry.id   f8bedfa4f85cb8758248e1dc885fc2bc
#
_cell.length_a   1.000
_cell.length_b   1.000
_cell.length_c   1.000
_cell.angle_alpha   90.00
_cell.angle_beta   90.00
_cell.angle_gamma   90.00
#
_symmetry.space_group_name_H-M   'P 1'
#
loop_
_entity.id
_entity.type
_entity.pdbx_description
1 polymer ?
#
loop_
_entity_poly.entity_id
_entity_poly.type
_entity_poly.pdbx_seq_one_letter_code
_entity_poly.pdbx_strand_id
1 'polypeptide(L)'
;MTLSTPSAPATALPLARTVPRREYWFGLPALCTSARSARDTVRDRLRAWELPGDTCCDAVLLVSELITNAVLHTGSGRVLCGLTLTGDERRLRIELHDECSAPVGPPEHRAGPGEENGRGLLLVQQIADSWGCARSTRAEGKVVWAELTAAC
;
A
#
# COMPACT_ATOMS: atom_id res chain seq x y z
N MET A 1 44.68 -44.54 -19.17
CA MET A 1 43.69 -44.59 -18.07
C MET A 1 43.28 -43.18 -17.70
N THR A 2 42.19 -42.76 -18.23
CA THR A 2 41.62 -41.44 -17.86
C THR A 2 40.64 -41.62 -16.72
N LEU A 3 41.02 -41.17 -15.56
CA LEU A 3 40.12 -41.10 -14.42
C LEU A 3 39.19 -39.94 -14.65
N SER A 4 37.98 -40.25 -15.03
CA SER A 4 36.90 -39.26 -15.08
C SER A 4 36.55 -38.94 -13.65
N THR A 5 36.83 -37.71 -13.19
CA THR A 5 36.34 -37.21 -11.91
C THR A 5 34.85 -36.99 -12.03
N PRO A 6 34.03 -37.55 -11.12
CA PRO A 6 32.63 -37.26 -11.14
C PRO A 6 32.44 -35.77 -10.81
N SER A 7 31.81 -35.07 -11.73
CA SER A 7 31.36 -33.69 -11.46
C SER A 7 30.42 -33.73 -10.28
N ALA A 8 30.78 -33.01 -9.21
CA ALA A 8 29.88 -32.85 -8.08
C ALA A 8 28.56 -32.28 -8.57
N PRO A 9 27.44 -32.80 -8.09
CA PRO A 9 26.16 -32.20 -8.44
C PRO A 9 26.14 -30.74 -7.96
N ALA A 10 25.83 -29.87 -8.89
CA ALA A 10 25.58 -28.47 -8.52
C ALA A 10 24.55 -28.50 -7.41
N THR A 11 24.96 -28.06 -6.22
CA THR A 11 24.03 -27.90 -5.10
C THR A 11 23.03 -26.86 -5.52
N ALA A 12 21.84 -27.30 -5.92
CA ALA A 12 20.75 -26.40 -6.14
C ALA A 12 20.56 -25.62 -4.85
N LEU A 13 20.81 -24.32 -4.90
CA LEU A 13 20.45 -23.43 -3.79
C LEU A 13 19.00 -23.72 -3.45
N PRO A 14 18.66 -23.96 -2.16
CA PRO A 14 17.28 -24.13 -1.80
C PRO A 14 16.55 -22.91 -2.30
N LEU A 15 15.56 -23.11 -3.15
CA LEU A 15 14.61 -22.07 -3.53
C LEU A 15 14.15 -21.46 -2.23
N ALA A 16 14.58 -20.22 -2.00
CA ALA A 16 14.07 -19.45 -0.86
C ALA A 16 12.56 -19.64 -0.87
N ARG A 17 12.02 -20.19 0.21
CA ARG A 17 10.57 -20.30 0.36
C ARG A 17 10.02 -18.88 0.21
N THR A 18 9.60 -18.55 -0.98
CA THR A 18 8.78 -17.38 -1.21
C THR A 18 7.47 -17.64 -0.47
N VAL A 19 7.35 -17.05 0.70
CA VAL A 19 6.03 -16.95 1.36
C VAL A 19 5.11 -16.34 0.32
N PRO A 20 3.98 -16.97 -0.02
CA PRO A 20 3.10 -16.44 -1.02
C PRO A 20 2.68 -15.04 -0.61
N ARG A 21 3.06 -14.08 -1.42
CA ARG A 21 2.68 -12.69 -1.29
C ARG A 21 1.17 -12.60 -1.46
N ARG A 22 0.48 -12.10 -0.46
CA ARG A 22 -0.95 -11.84 -0.56
C ARG A 22 -1.18 -10.46 -1.11
N GLU A 23 -1.97 -10.36 -2.15
CA GLU A 23 -2.35 -9.09 -2.77
C GLU A 23 -3.84 -9.02 -3.00
N TYR A 24 -4.36 -7.82 -2.90
CA TYR A 24 -5.73 -7.53 -3.27
C TYR A 24 -5.82 -6.12 -3.85
N TRP A 25 -6.42 -5.99 -5.02
CA TRP A 25 -6.59 -4.73 -5.72
C TRP A 25 -8.04 -4.47 -6.03
N PHE A 26 -8.48 -3.23 -5.83
CA PHE A 26 -9.84 -2.83 -6.17
C PHE A 26 -9.87 -1.37 -6.63
N GLY A 27 -10.75 -1.10 -7.61
CA GLY A 27 -10.97 0.25 -8.14
C GLY A 27 -12.23 0.87 -7.58
N LEU A 28 -12.20 2.18 -7.38
CA LEU A 28 -13.33 2.96 -6.90
C LEU A 28 -13.45 4.26 -7.71
N PRO A 29 -14.68 4.80 -7.89
CA PRO A 29 -14.80 6.15 -8.39
C PRO A 29 -14.21 7.15 -7.39
N ALA A 30 -13.65 8.24 -7.88
CA ALA A 30 -13.07 9.28 -7.02
C ALA A 30 -14.18 10.17 -6.42
N LEU A 31 -14.99 9.61 -5.56
CA LEU A 31 -16.12 10.25 -4.88
C LEU A 31 -15.92 10.22 -3.37
N CYS A 32 -16.45 11.20 -2.66
CA CYS A 32 -16.39 11.24 -1.20
C CYS A 32 -16.99 9.99 -0.55
N THR A 33 -18.03 9.41 -1.16
CA THR A 33 -18.66 8.17 -0.69
C THR A 33 -17.77 6.94 -0.84
N SER A 34 -16.77 7.00 -1.68
CA SER A 34 -15.86 5.86 -1.92
C SER A 34 -14.96 5.56 -0.72
N ALA A 35 -14.72 6.52 0.15
CA ALA A 35 -13.95 6.29 1.37
C ALA A 35 -14.61 5.22 2.25
N ARG A 36 -15.93 5.25 2.37
CA ARG A 36 -16.68 4.24 3.12
C ARG A 36 -16.56 2.86 2.50
N SER A 37 -16.75 2.77 1.19
CA SER A 37 -16.60 1.50 0.47
C SER A 37 -15.19 0.94 0.61
N ALA A 38 -14.18 1.80 0.54
CA ALA A 38 -12.79 1.41 0.71
C ALA A 38 -12.52 0.87 2.13
N ARG A 39 -13.04 1.55 3.15
CA ARG A 39 -12.89 1.09 4.54
C ARG A 39 -13.49 -0.30 4.74
N ASP A 40 -14.69 -0.51 4.24
CA ASP A 40 -15.39 -1.79 4.37
C ASP A 40 -14.62 -2.91 3.63
N THR A 41 -14.18 -2.63 2.41
CA THR A 41 -13.40 -3.58 1.60
C THR A 41 -12.08 -3.96 2.29
N VAL A 42 -11.35 -2.98 2.78
CA VAL A 42 -10.08 -3.20 3.48
C VAL A 42 -10.30 -4.00 4.76
N ARG A 43 -11.30 -3.62 5.56
CA ARG A 43 -11.63 -4.33 6.79
C ARG A 43 -11.93 -5.79 6.54
N ASP A 44 -12.78 -6.08 5.56
CA ASP A 44 -13.18 -7.45 5.24
C ASP A 44 -12.00 -8.27 4.73
N ARG A 45 -11.16 -7.68 3.89
CA ARG A 45 -9.99 -8.38 3.34
C ARG A 45 -8.94 -8.68 4.40
N LEU A 46 -8.65 -7.73 5.28
CA LEU A 46 -7.66 -7.93 6.34
C LEU A 46 -8.15 -8.93 7.39
N ARG A 47 -9.44 -8.98 7.66
CA ARG A 47 -10.04 -10.02 8.50
C ARG A 47 -9.91 -11.40 7.86
N ALA A 48 -10.15 -11.49 6.55
CA ALA A 48 -9.96 -12.74 5.81
C ALA A 48 -8.51 -13.20 5.83
N TRP A 49 -7.56 -12.27 5.90
CA TRP A 49 -6.13 -12.56 6.05
C TRP A 49 -5.71 -12.80 7.51
N GLU A 50 -6.64 -12.74 8.44
CA GLU A 50 -6.43 -12.98 9.87
C GLU A 50 -5.42 -12.04 10.52
N LEU A 51 -5.37 -10.79 10.08
CA LEU A 51 -4.50 -9.79 10.69
C LEU A 51 -5.04 -9.33 12.05
N PRO A 52 -4.14 -8.93 12.98
CA PRO A 52 -4.57 -8.41 14.28
C PRO A 52 -5.52 -7.23 14.17
N GLY A 53 -6.43 -7.09 15.13
CA GLY A 53 -7.45 -6.03 15.14
C GLY A 53 -6.86 -4.63 15.12
N ASP A 54 -5.77 -4.40 15.83
CA ASP A 54 -5.10 -3.09 15.85
C ASP A 54 -4.54 -2.73 14.45
N THR A 55 -3.94 -3.69 13.77
CA THR A 55 -3.45 -3.51 12.40
C THR A 55 -4.61 -3.22 11.44
N CYS A 56 -5.74 -3.92 11.60
CA CYS A 56 -6.93 -3.68 10.79
C CYS A 56 -7.47 -2.26 11.01
N CYS A 57 -7.54 -1.80 12.25
CA CYS A 57 -8.00 -0.44 12.58
C CYS A 57 -7.09 0.62 11.98
N ASP A 58 -5.80 0.47 12.10
CA ASP A 58 -4.82 1.40 11.55
C ASP A 58 -4.89 1.43 10.02
N ALA A 59 -4.99 0.28 9.38
CA ALA A 59 -5.11 0.18 7.94
C ALA A 59 -6.39 0.82 7.40
N VAL A 60 -7.51 0.62 8.07
CA VAL A 60 -8.80 1.23 7.70
C VAL A 60 -8.71 2.76 7.80
N LEU A 61 -8.07 3.26 8.84
CA LEU A 61 -7.87 4.69 9.01
C LEU A 61 -6.94 5.26 7.92
N LEU A 62 -5.83 4.59 7.64
CA LEU A 62 -4.91 4.99 6.58
C LEU A 62 -5.58 5.04 5.21
N VAL A 63 -6.31 4.01 4.82
CA VAL A 63 -6.98 3.99 3.52
C VAL A 63 -8.02 5.09 3.42
N SER A 64 -8.74 5.38 4.50
CA SER A 64 -9.71 6.46 4.54
C SER A 64 -9.06 7.81 4.25
N GLU A 65 -7.93 8.09 4.90
CA GLU A 65 -7.20 9.34 4.72
C GLU A 65 -6.58 9.46 3.32
N LEU A 66 -6.01 8.37 2.81
CA LEU A 66 -5.42 8.36 1.47
C LEU A 66 -6.48 8.59 0.39
N ILE A 67 -7.65 7.98 0.51
CA ILE A 67 -8.75 8.17 -0.45
C ILE A 67 -9.31 9.58 -0.35
N THR A 68 -9.55 10.08 0.84
CA THR A 68 -10.03 11.44 1.04
C THR A 68 -9.07 12.45 0.40
N ASN A 69 -7.79 12.27 0.62
CA ASN A 69 -6.76 13.10 0.01
C ASN A 69 -6.78 13.04 -1.52
N ALA A 70 -6.90 11.85 -2.09
CA ALA A 70 -6.98 11.66 -3.54
C ALA A 70 -8.23 12.32 -4.13
N VAL A 71 -9.38 12.18 -3.49
CA VAL A 71 -10.65 12.78 -3.94
C VAL A 71 -10.58 14.31 -3.92
N LEU A 72 -9.96 14.90 -2.90
CA LEU A 72 -9.88 16.35 -2.75
C LEU A 72 -8.84 17.01 -3.65
N HIS A 73 -7.78 16.29 -4.01
CA HIS A 73 -6.61 16.88 -4.67
C HIS A 73 -6.40 16.44 -6.11
N THR A 74 -7.13 15.45 -6.57
CA THR A 74 -6.94 14.95 -7.92
C THR A 74 -8.18 15.20 -8.76
N GLY A 75 -8.00 15.57 -10.01
CA GLY A 75 -9.08 15.60 -11.00
C GLY A 75 -9.42 14.21 -11.52
N SER A 76 -8.95 13.16 -10.86
CA SER A 76 -9.16 11.77 -11.28
C SER A 76 -10.62 11.36 -11.20
N GLY A 77 -11.07 10.62 -12.21
CA GLY A 77 -12.38 9.97 -12.16
C GLY A 77 -12.39 8.67 -11.35
N ARG A 78 -11.22 8.05 -11.19
CA ARG A 78 -11.07 6.76 -10.51
C ARG A 78 -9.79 6.69 -9.70
N VAL A 79 -9.83 5.86 -8.66
CA VAL A 79 -8.66 5.51 -7.87
C VAL A 79 -8.54 3.99 -7.79
N LEU A 80 -7.30 3.50 -7.77
CA LEU A 80 -7.00 2.09 -7.62
C LEU A 80 -6.32 1.88 -6.27
N CYS A 81 -6.91 1.06 -5.42
CA CYS A 81 -6.36 0.74 -4.10
C CYS A 81 -5.77 -0.66 -4.10
N GLY A 82 -4.58 -0.79 -3.53
CA GLY A 82 -3.88 -2.06 -3.39
C GLY A 82 -3.49 -2.35 -1.97
N LEU A 83 -3.64 -3.61 -1.58
CA LEU A 83 -3.17 -4.16 -0.32
C LEU A 83 -2.16 -5.25 -0.63
N THR A 84 -0.99 -5.19 -0.03
CA THR A 84 0.03 -6.23 -0.18
C THR A 84 0.59 -6.62 1.18
N LEU A 85 0.55 -7.90 1.47
CA LEU A 85 1.09 -8.46 2.70
C LEU A 85 2.36 -9.25 2.37
N THR A 86 3.48 -8.84 2.90
CA THR A 86 4.82 -9.42 2.64
C THR A 86 5.58 -9.67 3.93
N GLY A 87 6.75 -10.29 3.82
CA GLY A 87 7.67 -10.44 4.94
C GLY A 87 7.13 -11.35 6.05
N ASP A 88 6.77 -12.57 5.71
CA ASP A 88 6.18 -13.54 6.63
C ASP A 88 4.88 -13.04 7.28
N GLU A 89 4.09 -12.33 6.48
CA GLU A 89 2.81 -11.73 6.89
C GLU A 89 2.95 -10.60 7.91
N ARG A 90 4.12 -9.99 8.01
CA ARG A 90 4.39 -8.94 9.00
C ARG A 90 4.36 -7.52 8.46
N ARG A 91 4.44 -7.34 7.16
CA ARG A 91 4.43 -6.01 6.55
C ARG A 91 3.23 -5.85 5.64
N LEU A 92 2.35 -4.94 6.01
CA LEU A 92 1.20 -4.57 5.19
C LEU A 92 1.52 -3.26 4.46
N ARG A 93 1.42 -3.28 3.14
CA ARG A 93 1.55 -2.09 2.32
C ARG A 93 0.19 -1.73 1.73
N ILE A 94 -0.19 -0.48 1.85
CA ILE A 94 -1.39 0.10 1.28
C ILE A 94 -0.95 1.07 0.19
N GLU A 95 -1.51 0.95 -1.00
CA GLU A 95 -1.21 1.85 -2.11
C GLU A 95 -2.49 2.43 -2.66
N LEU A 96 -2.45 3.72 -3.00
CA LEU A 96 -3.53 4.38 -3.71
C LEU A 96 -2.99 5.05 -4.95
N HIS A 97 -3.44 4.59 -6.09
CA HIS A 97 -3.04 5.10 -7.39
C HIS A 97 -4.16 5.97 -7.96
N ASP A 98 -3.80 7.14 -8.47
CA ASP A 98 -4.75 8.03 -9.15
C ASP A 98 -4.32 8.29 -10.60
N GLU A 99 -5.18 8.93 -11.36
CA GLU A 99 -4.95 9.25 -12.76
C GLU A 99 -4.44 10.69 -12.97
N CYS A 100 -4.20 11.41 -11.88
CA CYS A 100 -3.79 12.81 -11.98
C CYS A 100 -2.33 12.93 -12.43
N SER A 101 -2.11 13.56 -13.57
CA SER A 101 -0.79 13.77 -14.15
C SER A 101 -0.01 14.93 -13.53
N ALA A 102 -0.51 15.54 -12.47
CA ALA A 102 0.18 16.62 -11.78
C ALA A 102 1.57 16.18 -11.28
N PRO A 103 2.57 17.08 -11.26
CA PRO A 103 3.88 16.73 -10.76
C PRO A 103 3.84 16.17 -9.33
N VAL A 104 4.57 15.09 -9.10
CA VAL A 104 4.73 14.52 -7.78
C VAL A 104 5.71 15.38 -7.00
N GLY A 105 5.20 16.15 -6.05
CA GLY A 105 6.05 16.91 -5.13
C GLY A 105 6.46 16.05 -3.93
N PRO A 106 7.53 16.47 -3.21
CA PRO A 106 7.89 15.81 -1.97
C PRO A 106 6.72 15.89 -0.97
N PRO A 107 6.46 14.83 -0.19
CA PRO A 107 5.33 14.80 0.74
C PRO A 107 5.33 15.96 1.74
N GLU A 108 6.49 16.45 2.11
CA GLU A 108 6.68 17.52 3.07
C GLU A 108 6.12 18.88 2.63
N HIS A 109 5.89 19.07 1.33
CA HIS A 109 5.46 20.35 0.77
C HIS A 109 3.94 20.49 0.63
N ARG A 110 3.15 19.52 1.10
CA ARG A 110 1.73 19.47 0.80
C ARG A 110 0.84 20.01 1.91
N ALA A 111 1.39 20.31 3.06
CA ALA A 111 0.59 20.76 4.17
C ALA A 111 1.17 21.99 4.82
N GLY A 112 0.59 23.13 4.53
CA GLY A 112 0.73 24.28 5.41
C GLY A 112 -0.03 24.02 6.73
N PRO A 113 0.45 24.57 7.86
CA PRO A 113 -0.30 24.49 9.11
C PRO A 113 -1.66 25.14 8.92
N GLY A 114 -2.75 24.40 9.18
CA GLY A 114 -4.11 24.88 9.10
C GLY A 114 -4.92 24.47 7.89
N GLU A 115 -4.33 23.78 6.91
CA GLU A 115 -5.08 23.22 5.79
C GLU A 115 -5.69 21.88 6.21
N GLU A 116 -6.99 21.68 5.95
CA GLU A 116 -7.67 20.40 6.23
C GLU A 116 -6.96 19.22 5.61
N ASN A 117 -6.34 19.43 4.47
CA ASN A 117 -5.59 18.44 3.70
C ASN A 117 -4.28 18.01 4.37
N GLY A 118 -3.70 18.85 5.22
CA GLY A 118 -2.52 18.53 6.00
C GLY A 118 -2.80 17.60 7.17
N ARG A 119 -4.04 17.57 7.65
CA ARG A 119 -4.43 16.71 8.77
C ARG A 119 -4.41 15.23 8.38
N GLY A 120 -4.87 14.90 7.17
CA GLY A 120 -4.85 13.53 6.67
C GLY A 120 -3.44 12.97 6.57
N LEU A 121 -2.51 13.73 5.99
CA LEU A 121 -1.12 13.32 5.87
C LEU A 121 -0.39 13.28 7.22
N LEU A 122 -0.73 14.17 8.14
CA LEU A 122 -0.19 14.11 9.50
C LEU A 122 -0.61 12.83 10.21
N LEU A 123 -1.85 12.39 10.03
CA LEU A 123 -2.34 11.15 10.60
C LEU A 123 -1.62 9.94 10.00
N VAL A 124 -1.39 9.96 8.68
CA VAL A 124 -0.60 8.92 8.00
C VAL A 124 0.81 8.85 8.59
N GLN A 125 1.46 9.98 8.80
CA GLN A 125 2.80 10.06 9.40
C GLN A 125 2.83 9.49 10.82
N GLN A 126 1.77 9.66 11.59
CA GLN A 126 1.70 9.17 12.96
C GLN A 126 1.46 7.67 13.05
N ILE A 127 0.70 7.12 12.11
CA ILE A 127 0.25 5.72 12.15
C ILE A 127 1.15 4.81 11.35
N ALA A 128 1.59 5.23 10.15
CA ALA A 128 2.41 4.42 9.28
C ALA A 128 3.86 4.34 9.76
N ASP A 129 4.47 3.18 9.63
CA ASP A 129 5.90 3.02 9.88
C ASP A 129 6.74 3.74 8.82
N SER A 130 6.25 3.70 7.59
CA SER A 130 6.83 4.46 6.48
C SER A 130 5.73 4.82 5.49
N TRP A 131 5.94 5.87 4.72
CA TRP A 131 4.99 6.30 3.69
C TRP A 131 5.71 7.16 2.65
N GLY A 132 5.09 7.33 1.51
CA GLY A 132 5.66 8.16 0.46
C GLY A 132 4.75 8.34 -0.73
N CYS A 133 5.24 9.10 -1.69
CA CYS A 133 4.60 9.32 -2.98
C CYS A 133 5.59 9.01 -4.08
N ALA A 134 5.10 8.50 -5.19
CA ALA A 134 5.90 8.27 -6.38
C ALA A 134 4.99 8.36 -7.62
N ARG A 135 5.58 8.30 -8.79
CA ARG A 135 4.81 8.15 -10.01
C ARG A 135 4.23 6.75 -10.05
N SER A 136 2.95 6.64 -10.42
CA SER A 136 2.29 5.35 -10.50
C SER A 136 2.85 4.52 -11.67
N THR A 137 3.01 3.22 -11.43
CA THR A 137 3.32 2.24 -12.48
C THR A 137 2.06 1.53 -12.97
N ARG A 138 0.91 1.79 -12.35
CA ARG A 138 -0.37 1.14 -12.62
C ARG A 138 -1.42 2.07 -13.21
N ALA A 139 -1.23 3.38 -13.06
CA ALA A 139 -2.11 4.42 -13.57
C ALA A 139 -1.27 5.56 -14.14
N GLU A 140 -1.89 6.53 -14.77
CA GLU A 140 -1.18 7.65 -15.40
C GLU A 140 -0.73 8.73 -14.41
N GLY A 141 -1.17 8.66 -13.18
CA GLY A 141 -0.88 9.65 -12.16
C GLY A 141 0.19 9.21 -11.18
N LYS A 142 -0.12 9.38 -9.90
CA LYS A 142 0.79 9.08 -8.79
C LYS A 142 0.28 7.95 -7.92
N VAL A 143 1.18 7.38 -7.15
CA VAL A 143 0.86 6.48 -6.06
C VAL A 143 1.25 7.13 -4.74
N VAL A 144 0.34 7.10 -3.78
CA VAL A 144 0.64 7.37 -2.37
C VAL A 144 0.58 6.03 -1.65
N TRP A 145 1.57 5.72 -0.86
CA TRP A 145 1.65 4.44 -0.17
C TRP A 145 2.00 4.62 1.29
N ALA A 146 1.59 3.65 2.08
CA ALA A 146 1.92 3.56 3.50
C ALA A 146 2.19 2.11 3.87
N GLU A 147 3.11 1.89 4.78
CA GLU A 147 3.44 0.56 5.30
C GLU A 147 3.21 0.50 6.81
N LEU A 148 2.65 -0.61 7.23
CA LEU A 148 2.41 -0.96 8.62
C LEU A 148 3.10 -2.27 8.94
N THR A 149 3.67 -2.37 10.14
CA THR A 149 4.08 -3.65 10.68
C THR A 149 2.87 -4.29 11.35
N ALA A 150 2.47 -5.47 10.88
CA ALA A 150 1.42 -6.23 11.52
C ALA A 150 1.98 -6.77 12.85
N ALA A 151 1.45 -6.29 13.95
CA ALA A 151 1.83 -6.77 15.27
C ALA A 151 1.37 -8.22 15.44
N CYS A 152 2.21 -9.03 16.02
CA CYS A 152 1.86 -10.41 16.42
C CYS A 152 1.00 -10.37 17.69
#